data_20382f96c82aad4b397dc5f1ccef6c6b
#
_entry.id   20382f96c82aad4b397dc5f1ccef6c6b
#
_cell.length_a   1.000
_cell.length_b   1.000
_cell.length_c   1.000
_cell.angle_alpha   90.00
_cell.angle_beta   90.00
_cell.angle_gamma   90.00
#
_symmetry.space_group_name_H-M   'P 1'
#
loop_
_entity.id
_entity.type
_entity.pdbx_description
1 polymer ?
#
loop_
_entity_poly.entity_id
_entity_poly.type
_entity_poly.pdbx_seq_one_letter_code
_entity_poly.pdbx_strand_id
1 'polypeptide(L)'
;MSFLNLQNKRFLVMGVANRKSVAWAITQALEAQGAEVIHSVRSAKRLESLKKLMGERSTYCCDVEFPEQIEALAKEVGEHHGTIDGIVHSIAFANFSDGLKPFHATLRKDFLQATSISAFSLVEVANAFKKLLTNEASVVSIGISSTDVTAENYGYMAPI
;
A
#
# COMPACT_ATOMS: atom_id res chain seq x y z
N MET A 1 -29.57 -0.51 1.61
CA MET A 1 -28.42 -0.28 2.53
C MET A 1 -27.35 -1.30 2.17
N SER A 2 -26.12 -0.85 1.98
CA SER A 2 -24.98 -1.76 1.76
C SER A 2 -24.68 -2.49 3.07
N PHE A 3 -24.40 -3.80 3.01
CA PHE A 3 -24.03 -4.62 4.16
C PHE A 3 -22.80 -4.07 4.91
N LEU A 4 -21.84 -3.47 4.18
CA LEU A 4 -20.59 -2.97 4.73
C LEU A 4 -20.68 -1.53 5.27
N ASN A 5 -21.77 -0.82 5.01
CA ASN A 5 -22.00 0.58 5.44
C ASN A 5 -20.82 1.53 5.12
N LEU A 6 -20.26 1.41 3.90
CA LEU A 6 -19.09 2.19 3.46
C LEU A 6 -19.45 3.46 2.70
N GLN A 7 -20.73 3.78 2.57
CA GLN A 7 -21.21 4.99 1.89
C GLN A 7 -20.57 6.25 2.49
N ASN A 8 -19.91 7.05 1.64
CA ASN A 8 -19.19 8.28 2.01
C ASN A 8 -17.99 8.07 2.96
N LYS A 9 -17.55 6.82 3.18
CA LYS A 9 -16.32 6.52 3.90
C LYS A 9 -15.12 6.74 2.99
N ARG A 10 -14.00 7.19 3.55
CA ARG A 10 -12.76 7.49 2.81
C ARG A 10 -11.68 6.49 3.13
N PHE A 11 -11.06 5.95 2.11
CA PHE A 11 -9.98 4.97 2.25
C PHE A 11 -8.75 5.39 1.45
N LEU A 12 -7.58 5.36 2.09
CA LEU A 12 -6.30 5.42 1.39
C LEU A 12 -5.92 4.01 0.95
N VAL A 13 -5.83 3.78 -0.36
CA VAL A 13 -5.37 2.51 -0.94
C VAL A 13 -3.99 2.71 -1.55
N MET A 14 -3.00 2.00 -1.01
CA MET A 14 -1.61 2.06 -1.43
C MET A 14 -1.24 0.83 -2.26
N GLY A 15 -0.35 0.99 -3.25
CA GLY A 15 0.24 -0.14 -3.97
C GLY A 15 -0.46 -0.53 -5.28
N VAL A 16 -1.30 0.32 -5.86
CA VAL A 16 -1.82 0.06 -7.22
C VAL A 16 -0.67 0.10 -8.24
N ALA A 17 -0.42 -1.02 -8.88
CA ALA A 17 0.62 -1.16 -9.90
C ALA A 17 0.06 -1.31 -11.34
N ASN A 18 -1.11 -1.91 -11.47
CA ASN A 18 -1.84 -2.13 -12.73
C ASN A 18 -3.26 -2.65 -12.43
N ARG A 19 -4.04 -2.95 -13.49
CA ARG A 19 -5.41 -3.50 -13.39
C ARG A 19 -5.52 -4.87 -12.69
N LYS A 20 -4.41 -5.61 -12.57
CA LYS A 20 -4.36 -6.95 -11.96
C LYS A 20 -3.89 -6.91 -10.50
N SER A 21 -3.49 -5.73 -9.99
CA SER A 21 -3.04 -5.62 -8.61
C SER A 21 -4.19 -5.80 -7.62
N VAL A 22 -3.91 -6.43 -6.49
CA VAL A 22 -4.87 -6.62 -5.39
C VAL A 22 -5.44 -5.27 -4.93
N ALA A 23 -4.57 -4.25 -4.80
CA ALA A 23 -4.99 -2.88 -4.48
C ALA A 23 -6.06 -2.34 -5.43
N TRP A 24 -5.96 -2.65 -6.74
CA TRP A 24 -6.98 -2.21 -7.70
C TRP A 24 -8.31 -2.94 -7.51
N ALA A 25 -8.29 -4.24 -7.27
CA ALA A 25 -9.51 -5.00 -6.98
C ALA A 25 -10.20 -4.50 -5.70
N ILE A 26 -9.41 -4.17 -4.67
CA ILE A 26 -9.91 -3.57 -3.43
C ILE A 26 -10.53 -2.19 -3.71
N THR A 27 -9.87 -1.34 -4.51
CA THR A 27 -10.43 -0.05 -4.94
C THR A 27 -11.83 -0.22 -5.53
N GLN A 28 -11.97 -1.12 -6.50
CA GLN A 28 -13.26 -1.36 -7.15
C GLN A 28 -14.33 -1.87 -6.16
N ALA A 29 -13.95 -2.73 -5.22
CA ALA A 29 -14.85 -3.25 -4.21
C ALA A 29 -15.32 -2.15 -3.24
N LEU A 30 -14.42 -1.26 -2.80
CA LEU A 30 -14.76 -0.12 -1.93
C LEU A 30 -15.68 0.89 -2.64
N GLU A 31 -15.34 1.26 -3.88
CA GLU A 31 -16.15 2.19 -4.69
C GLU A 31 -17.55 1.63 -4.99
N ALA A 32 -17.66 0.33 -5.26
CA ALA A 32 -18.95 -0.33 -5.46
C ALA A 32 -19.86 -0.29 -4.21
N GLN A 33 -19.29 -0.08 -3.03
CA GLN A 33 -20.02 0.10 -1.77
C GLN A 33 -20.24 1.59 -1.41
N GLY A 34 -19.88 2.51 -2.32
CA GLY A 34 -20.08 3.96 -2.14
C GLY A 34 -18.99 4.66 -1.34
N ALA A 35 -17.84 4.02 -1.17
CA ALA A 35 -16.68 4.66 -0.55
C ALA A 35 -15.93 5.58 -1.54
N GLU A 36 -15.33 6.63 -1.01
CA GLU A 36 -14.34 7.45 -1.69
C GLU A 36 -12.95 6.80 -1.52
N VAL A 37 -12.22 6.63 -2.61
CA VAL A 37 -10.89 6.01 -2.56
C VAL A 37 -9.82 7.01 -3.00
N ILE A 38 -8.87 7.24 -2.10
CA ILE A 38 -7.66 8.02 -2.31
C ILE A 38 -6.53 7.04 -2.59
N HIS A 39 -5.65 7.36 -3.53
CA HIS A 39 -4.55 6.47 -3.91
C HIS A 39 -3.19 7.06 -3.59
N SER A 40 -2.23 6.20 -3.26
CA SER A 40 -0.83 6.53 -3.39
C SER A 40 -0.11 5.55 -4.31
N VAL A 41 0.81 6.10 -5.10
CA VAL A 41 1.66 5.34 -6.01
C VAL A 41 3.12 5.73 -5.79
N ARG A 42 4.03 4.79 -6.03
CA ARG A 42 5.44 4.92 -5.67
C ARG A 42 6.17 6.12 -6.31
N SER A 43 5.77 6.55 -7.50
CA SER A 43 6.54 7.57 -8.23
C SER A 43 5.72 8.27 -9.31
N ALA A 44 6.16 9.46 -9.74
CA ALA A 44 5.56 10.19 -10.86
C ALA A 44 5.53 9.37 -12.17
N LYS A 45 6.57 8.57 -12.43
CA LYS A 45 6.59 7.64 -13.58
C LYS A 45 5.46 6.60 -13.48
N ARG A 46 5.21 6.09 -12.26
CA ARG A 46 4.11 5.16 -12.01
C ARG A 46 2.76 5.86 -12.19
N LEU A 47 2.61 7.05 -11.64
CA LEU A 47 1.39 7.86 -11.78
C LEU A 47 1.04 8.08 -13.25
N GLU A 48 2.00 8.50 -14.07
CA GLU A 48 1.78 8.70 -15.51
C GLU A 48 1.37 7.40 -16.22
N SER A 49 2.01 6.27 -15.89
CA SER A 49 1.64 4.96 -16.46
C SER A 49 0.24 4.49 -16.09
N LEU A 50 -0.27 4.97 -14.96
CA LEU A 50 -1.60 4.61 -14.43
C LEU A 50 -2.67 5.66 -14.74
N LYS A 51 -2.34 6.79 -15.35
CA LYS A 51 -3.25 7.91 -15.60
C LYS A 51 -4.60 7.51 -16.18
N LYS A 52 -4.60 6.63 -17.20
CA LYS A 52 -5.85 6.11 -17.80
C LYS A 52 -6.65 5.22 -16.85
N LEU A 53 -5.98 4.53 -15.92
CA LEU A 53 -6.63 3.65 -14.95
C LEU A 53 -7.22 4.45 -13.80
N MET A 54 -6.47 5.43 -13.31
CA MET A 54 -6.88 6.28 -12.19
C MET A 54 -8.00 7.25 -12.56
N GLY A 55 -8.01 7.76 -13.81
CA GLY A 55 -8.98 8.76 -14.24
C GLY A 55 -8.87 10.02 -13.38
N GLU A 56 -9.99 10.46 -12.80
CA GLU A 56 -10.08 11.66 -11.94
C GLU A 56 -9.88 11.37 -10.45
N ARG A 57 -9.50 10.13 -10.07
CA ARG A 57 -9.29 9.74 -8.69
C ARG A 57 -8.11 10.48 -8.06
N SER A 58 -8.27 10.92 -6.84
CA SER A 58 -7.20 11.52 -6.06
C SER A 58 -6.04 10.54 -5.91
N THR A 59 -4.89 10.88 -6.51
CA THR A 59 -3.73 10.00 -6.54
C THR A 59 -2.46 10.80 -6.27
N TYR A 60 -1.73 10.40 -5.25
CA TYR A 60 -0.51 11.03 -4.75
C TYR A 60 0.73 10.19 -5.03
N CYS A 61 1.89 10.82 -5.11
CA CYS A 61 3.16 10.11 -5.17
C CYS A 61 3.72 9.93 -3.76
N CYS A 62 4.08 8.69 -3.41
CA CYS A 62 4.75 8.37 -2.16
C CYS A 62 5.56 7.08 -2.33
N ASP A 63 6.88 7.19 -2.25
CA ASP A 63 7.75 6.04 -2.09
C ASP A 63 7.96 5.81 -0.59
N VAL A 64 7.40 4.73 -0.07
CA VAL A 64 7.44 4.40 1.37
C VAL A 64 8.83 4.00 1.86
N GLU A 65 9.81 3.90 0.98
CA GLU A 65 11.23 3.78 1.35
C GLU A 65 11.76 5.07 2.02
N PHE A 66 11.07 6.20 1.85
CA PHE A 66 11.46 7.52 2.35
C PHE A 66 10.41 8.05 3.34
N PRO A 67 10.71 8.06 4.65
CA PRO A 67 9.76 8.50 5.69
C PRO A 67 9.19 9.91 5.45
N GLU A 68 10.01 10.82 4.93
CA GLU A 68 9.58 12.19 4.60
C GLU A 68 8.49 12.26 3.53
N GLN A 69 8.44 11.30 2.62
CA GLN A 69 7.36 11.21 1.63
C GLN A 69 6.07 10.68 2.26
N ILE A 70 6.16 9.81 3.26
CA ILE A 70 4.99 9.33 4.01
C ILE A 70 4.38 10.50 4.81
N GLU A 71 5.22 11.31 5.46
CA GLU A 71 4.77 12.49 6.20
C GLU A 71 4.13 13.54 5.25
N ALA A 72 4.74 13.78 4.10
CA ALA A 72 4.20 14.67 3.07
C ALA A 72 2.84 14.17 2.55
N LEU A 73 2.71 12.87 2.27
CA LEU A 73 1.45 12.25 1.87
C LEU A 73 0.36 12.46 2.93
N ALA A 74 0.68 12.22 4.20
CA ALA A 74 -0.29 12.39 5.29
C ALA A 74 -0.75 13.85 5.38
N LYS A 75 0.17 14.81 5.24
CA LYS A 75 -0.16 16.24 5.21
C LYS A 75 -1.09 16.59 4.06
N GLU A 76 -0.73 16.22 2.82
CA GLU A 76 -1.53 16.51 1.63
C GLU A 76 -2.93 15.88 1.70
N VAL A 77 -3.03 14.62 2.14
CA VAL A 77 -4.32 13.96 2.32
C VAL A 77 -5.15 14.67 3.39
N GLY A 78 -4.54 15.08 4.51
CA GLY A 78 -5.21 15.83 5.55
C GLY A 78 -5.74 17.19 5.08
N GLU A 79 -4.98 17.91 4.28
CA GLU A 79 -5.35 19.22 3.72
C GLU A 79 -6.50 19.12 2.70
N HIS A 80 -6.51 18.10 1.86
CA HIS A 80 -7.48 17.98 0.77
C HIS A 80 -8.72 17.15 1.12
N HIS A 81 -8.59 16.17 2.01
CA HIS A 81 -9.66 15.21 2.32
C HIS A 81 -10.08 15.21 3.79
N GLY A 82 -9.26 15.80 4.69
CA GLY A 82 -9.53 15.74 6.13
C GLY A 82 -9.29 14.36 6.72
N THR A 83 -10.22 13.87 7.52
CA THR A 83 -10.12 12.54 8.15
C THR A 83 -10.46 11.41 7.17
N ILE A 84 -9.86 10.24 7.38
CA ILE A 84 -10.09 9.02 6.61
C ILE A 84 -10.56 7.87 7.52
N ASP A 85 -11.32 6.95 6.95
CA ASP A 85 -11.93 5.82 7.66
C ASP A 85 -11.12 4.53 7.53
N GLY A 86 -10.06 4.55 6.73
CA GLY A 86 -9.17 3.40 6.69
C GLY A 86 -8.01 3.52 5.72
N ILE A 87 -7.05 2.63 5.91
CA ILE A 87 -5.87 2.49 5.08
C ILE A 87 -5.75 1.03 4.62
N VAL A 88 -5.52 0.84 3.34
CA VAL A 88 -5.13 -0.45 2.75
C VAL A 88 -3.68 -0.36 2.32
N HIS A 89 -2.82 -1.01 3.10
CA HIS A 89 -1.40 -1.14 2.80
C HIS A 89 -1.18 -2.41 1.95
N SER A 90 -1.18 -2.23 0.62
CA SER A 90 -0.96 -3.33 -0.34
C SER A 90 0.39 -3.16 -1.04
N ILE A 91 1.45 -3.10 -0.23
CA ILE A 91 2.81 -2.85 -0.67
C ILE A 91 3.66 -4.07 -0.36
N ALA A 92 4.39 -4.54 -1.36
CA ALA A 92 5.45 -5.52 -1.22
C ALA A 92 6.55 -5.22 -2.23
N PHE A 93 7.79 -5.32 -1.80
CA PHE A 93 8.96 -5.12 -2.63
C PHE A 93 10.06 -6.10 -2.26
N ALA A 94 10.69 -6.66 -3.29
CA ALA A 94 11.95 -7.38 -3.17
C ALA A 94 12.83 -7.07 -4.37
N ASN A 95 14.12 -6.91 -4.12
CA ASN A 95 15.10 -6.72 -5.18
C ASN A 95 15.52 -8.06 -5.79
N PHE A 96 14.98 -8.36 -6.95
CA PHE A 96 15.35 -9.55 -7.75
C PHE A 96 16.16 -9.18 -9.00
N SER A 97 16.85 -8.04 -9.01
CA SER A 97 17.66 -7.60 -10.16
C SER A 97 18.72 -8.62 -10.56
N ASP A 98 19.28 -9.35 -9.58
CA ASP A 98 20.28 -10.39 -9.78
C ASP A 98 19.68 -11.82 -9.93
N GLY A 99 18.37 -11.91 -10.21
CA GLY A 99 17.61 -13.15 -10.31
C GLY A 99 17.12 -13.69 -8.97
N LEU A 100 16.37 -14.78 -9.05
CA LEU A 100 15.90 -15.51 -7.88
C LEU A 100 17.05 -16.32 -7.27
N LYS A 101 17.25 -16.20 -5.97
CA LYS A 101 18.29 -16.90 -5.22
C LYS A 101 17.68 -17.66 -4.05
N PRO A 102 18.31 -18.76 -3.60
CA PRO A 102 17.87 -19.44 -2.39
C PRO A 102 18.07 -18.52 -1.17
N PHE A 103 17.30 -18.76 -0.11
CA PHE A 103 17.28 -17.92 1.08
C PHE A 103 18.68 -17.65 1.67
N HIS A 104 19.54 -18.67 1.76
CA HIS A 104 20.90 -18.54 2.33
C HIS A 104 21.86 -17.68 1.49
N ALA A 105 21.52 -17.36 0.24
CA ALA A 105 22.29 -16.46 -0.63
C ALA A 105 21.74 -15.02 -0.62
N THR A 106 20.83 -14.71 0.30
CA THR A 106 20.27 -13.36 0.47
C THR A 106 21.33 -12.36 0.91
N LEU A 107 21.39 -11.22 0.24
CA LEU A 107 22.23 -10.12 0.68
C LEU A 107 21.56 -9.33 1.79
N ARG A 108 22.32 -8.99 2.82
CA ARG A 108 21.79 -8.19 3.96
C ARG A 108 21.07 -6.91 3.50
N LYS A 109 21.65 -6.18 2.53
CA LYS A 109 21.07 -4.94 2.01
C LYS A 109 19.68 -5.16 1.43
N ASP A 110 19.49 -6.24 0.65
CA ASP A 110 18.21 -6.53 -0.02
C ASP A 110 17.16 -7.00 0.99
N PHE A 111 17.56 -7.77 2.00
CA PHE A 111 16.69 -8.16 3.10
C PHE A 111 16.20 -6.95 3.91
N LEU A 112 17.12 -6.05 4.29
CA LEU A 112 16.78 -4.85 5.05
C LEU A 112 15.87 -3.92 4.23
N GLN A 113 16.15 -3.73 2.94
CA GLN A 113 15.31 -2.93 2.06
C GLN A 113 13.90 -3.53 1.93
N ALA A 114 13.81 -4.84 1.69
CA ALA A 114 12.50 -5.50 1.56
C ALA A 114 11.70 -5.43 2.87
N THR A 115 12.34 -5.63 4.01
CA THR A 115 11.70 -5.49 5.34
C THR A 115 11.23 -4.07 5.58
N SER A 116 12.06 -3.06 5.27
CA SER A 116 11.69 -1.65 5.40
C SER A 116 10.47 -1.31 4.57
N ILE A 117 10.51 -1.65 3.27
CA ILE A 117 9.43 -1.27 2.33
C ILE A 117 8.17 -2.11 2.53
N SER A 118 8.29 -3.43 2.75
CA SER A 118 7.13 -4.33 2.75
C SER A 118 6.46 -4.45 4.11
N ALA A 119 7.23 -4.34 5.21
CA ALA A 119 6.72 -4.56 6.56
C ALA A 119 6.75 -3.27 7.40
N PHE A 120 7.91 -2.63 7.57
CA PHE A 120 8.06 -1.51 8.50
C PHE A 120 7.32 -0.25 8.03
N SER A 121 7.19 -0.04 6.72
CA SER A 121 6.42 1.08 6.18
C SER A 121 4.96 1.11 6.64
N LEU A 122 4.36 -0.03 6.99
CA LEU A 122 3.03 -0.07 7.61
C LEU A 122 3.00 0.70 8.93
N VAL A 123 4.05 0.55 9.75
CA VAL A 123 4.18 1.22 11.05
C VAL A 123 4.32 2.73 10.83
N GLU A 124 5.17 3.13 9.88
CA GLU A 124 5.41 4.54 9.54
C GLU A 124 4.16 5.21 8.99
N VAL A 125 3.46 4.55 8.05
CA VAL A 125 2.18 5.03 7.51
C VAL A 125 1.13 5.16 8.62
N ALA A 126 0.95 4.13 9.45
CA ALA A 126 0.00 4.19 10.55
C ALA A 126 0.30 5.34 11.53
N ASN A 127 1.57 5.58 11.82
CA ASN A 127 2.00 6.70 12.68
C ASN A 127 1.75 8.07 12.04
N ALA A 128 2.11 8.25 10.76
CA ALA A 128 1.91 9.51 10.05
C ALA A 128 0.43 9.89 9.93
N PHE A 129 -0.43 8.90 9.67
CA PHE A 129 -1.87 9.09 9.52
C PHE A 129 -2.66 9.06 10.82
N LYS A 130 -2.04 8.77 11.97
CA LYS A 130 -2.71 8.57 13.27
C LYS A 130 -3.74 9.66 13.62
N LYS A 131 -3.42 10.92 13.30
CA LYS A 131 -4.31 12.06 13.61
C LYS A 131 -5.43 12.27 12.58
N LEU A 132 -5.33 11.62 11.42
CA LEU A 132 -6.30 11.69 10.33
C LEU A 132 -7.28 10.51 10.38
N LEU A 133 -6.95 9.44 11.09
CA LEU A 133 -7.83 8.28 11.23
C LEU A 133 -9.00 8.61 12.15
N THR A 134 -10.22 8.31 11.69
CA THR A 134 -11.42 8.37 12.55
C THR A 134 -11.35 7.31 13.65
N ASN A 135 -12.15 7.44 14.72
CA ASN A 135 -12.18 6.46 15.81
C ASN A 135 -12.62 5.05 15.37
N GLU A 136 -13.34 4.96 14.27
CA GLU A 136 -13.83 3.70 13.67
C GLU A 136 -12.94 3.23 12.50
N ALA A 137 -11.80 3.87 12.29
CA ALA A 137 -10.94 3.57 11.15
C ALA A 137 -10.27 2.19 11.27
N SER A 138 -10.06 1.57 10.12
CA SER A 138 -9.36 0.29 10.00
C SER A 138 -8.08 0.42 9.20
N VAL A 139 -7.02 -0.24 9.64
CA VAL A 139 -5.77 -0.38 8.88
C VAL A 139 -5.60 -1.84 8.49
N VAL A 140 -5.52 -2.11 7.19
CA VAL A 140 -5.44 -3.46 6.62
C VAL A 140 -4.16 -3.59 5.82
N SER A 141 -3.40 -4.65 6.06
CA SER A 141 -2.25 -5.03 5.24
C SER A 141 -2.54 -6.31 4.47
N ILE A 142 -1.94 -6.45 3.29
CA ILE A 142 -2.01 -7.66 2.49
C ILE A 142 -0.80 -8.52 2.82
N GLY A 143 -1.07 -9.65 3.46
CA GLY A 143 -0.07 -10.64 3.82
C GLY A 143 -0.09 -11.87 2.92
N ILE A 144 0.74 -12.86 3.27
CA ILE A 144 0.77 -14.17 2.60
C ILE A 144 -0.36 -15.06 3.12
N SER A 145 -0.87 -15.94 2.27
CA SER A 145 -1.98 -16.85 2.63
C SER A 145 -1.57 -18.02 3.53
N SER A 146 -0.29 -18.38 3.55
CA SER A 146 0.27 -19.44 4.40
C SER A 146 1.65 -19.09 4.89
N THR A 147 1.91 -19.29 6.17
CA THR A 147 3.20 -19.12 6.82
C THR A 147 3.93 -20.45 7.06
N ASP A 148 3.28 -21.58 6.76
CA ASP A 148 3.81 -22.92 7.04
C ASP A 148 4.63 -23.49 5.88
N VAL A 149 4.42 -22.97 4.67
CA VAL A 149 5.09 -23.44 3.45
C VAL A 149 5.66 -22.26 2.68
N THR A 150 6.93 -22.38 2.30
CA THR A 150 7.59 -21.41 1.42
C THR A 150 8.09 -22.08 0.15
N ALA A 151 8.08 -21.37 -0.98
CA ALA A 151 8.66 -21.85 -2.23
C ALA A 151 10.19 -21.77 -2.16
N GLU A 152 10.88 -22.78 -2.67
CA GLU A 152 12.33 -22.91 -2.62
C GLU A 152 13.08 -21.65 -3.10
N ASN A 153 12.58 -21.03 -4.16
CA ASN A 153 13.19 -19.85 -4.78
C ASN A 153 12.46 -18.54 -4.44
N TYR A 154 11.62 -18.50 -3.42
CA TYR A 154 10.98 -17.27 -2.97
C TYR A 154 11.93 -16.36 -2.19
N GLY A 155 13.12 -16.90 -1.86
CA GLY A 155 14.21 -16.15 -1.24
C GLY A 155 13.81 -15.53 0.09
N TYR A 156 14.25 -14.32 0.30
CA TYR A 156 14.05 -13.59 1.55
C TYR A 156 12.63 -12.97 1.70
N MET A 157 11.78 -13.06 0.69
CA MET A 157 10.39 -12.63 0.84
C MET A 157 9.55 -13.58 1.69
N ALA A 158 10.01 -14.82 1.90
CA ALA A 158 9.27 -15.78 2.70
C ALA A 158 9.15 -15.39 4.19
N PRO A 159 10.15 -14.80 4.85
CA PRO A 159 10.06 -14.36 6.25
C PRO A 159 9.56 -12.91 6.43
N ILE A 160 9.29 -12.16 5.36
CA ILE A 160 8.78 -10.79 5.39
C ILE A 160 7.28 -10.79 5.14
#